data_94d0eae2458713fa8e80685fe4dd0d68
#
_entry.id   94d0eae2458713fa8e80685fe4dd0d68
#
_cell.length_a   1.000
_cell.length_b   1.000
_cell.length_c   1.000
_cell.angle_alpha   90.00
_cell.angle_beta   90.00
_cell.angle_gamma   90.00
#
_symmetry.space_group_name_H-M   'P 1'
#
loop_
_entity.id
_entity.type
_entity.pdbx_description
1 polymer ?
#
loop_
_entity_poly.entity_id
_entity_poly.type
_entity_poly.pdbx_seq_one_letter_code
_entity_poly.pdbx_strand_id
1 'polypeptide(L)'
;MTARDPQLALRFEVAPKPAARWRTGAALAYLGGPITLQLDTDRKQAALDGTVLHLPLPPDVTARQVQDAAEAWQRREAGRVLKAVAARLTAAIGQSMPALTLSFAARSGWIQVEADVLRCNWHLIEQPMSIIEQVLAHAIAAMPQSNRNDDLFAAFA
;
A
#
# COMPACT_ATOMS: atom_id res chain seq x y z
N MET A 1 -12.66 -25.87 -34.01
CA MET A 1 -11.61 -26.52 -33.23
C MET A 1 -10.37 -25.68 -33.05
N THR A 2 -9.91 -24.97 -34.05
CA THR A 2 -8.79 -24.05 -33.95
C THR A 2 -9.08 -22.79 -33.14
N ALA A 3 -10.35 -22.49 -32.89
CA ALA A 3 -10.75 -21.27 -32.15
C ALA A 3 -10.45 -21.31 -30.64
N ARG A 4 -10.12 -22.48 -30.10
CA ARG A 4 -9.77 -22.60 -28.66
C ARG A 4 -8.33 -22.25 -28.36
N ASP A 5 -7.45 -22.49 -29.32
CA ASP A 5 -6.02 -22.29 -29.12
C ASP A 5 -5.61 -20.83 -28.96
N PRO A 6 -6.20 -19.87 -29.74
CA PRO A 6 -5.90 -18.47 -29.56
C PRO A 6 -6.30 -17.91 -28.19
N GLN A 7 -7.40 -18.43 -27.60
CA GLN A 7 -7.85 -17.98 -26.28
C GLN A 7 -6.93 -18.45 -25.16
N LEU A 8 -6.39 -19.66 -25.28
CA LEU A 8 -5.42 -20.18 -24.32
C LEU A 8 -4.09 -19.42 -24.41
N ALA A 9 -3.66 -19.10 -25.63
CA ALA A 9 -2.46 -18.29 -25.84
C ALA A 9 -2.59 -16.89 -25.24
N LEU A 10 -3.75 -16.27 -25.37
CA LEU A 10 -4.04 -14.96 -24.80
C LEU A 10 -3.98 -14.97 -23.26
N ARG A 11 -4.42 -16.05 -22.63
CA ARG A 11 -4.33 -16.18 -21.17
C ARG A 11 -2.89 -16.27 -20.68
N PHE A 12 -2.03 -16.92 -21.42
CA PHE A 12 -0.61 -17.00 -21.08
C PHE A 12 0.13 -15.69 -21.31
N GLU A 13 -0.28 -14.92 -22.31
CA GLU A 13 0.30 -13.61 -22.62
C GLU A 13 -0.07 -12.55 -21.60
N VAL A 14 -1.27 -12.64 -20.99
CA VAL A 14 -1.76 -11.68 -20.00
C VAL A 14 -1.11 -11.86 -18.63
N ALA A 15 -0.57 -13.04 -18.34
CA ALA A 15 0.13 -13.31 -17.08
C ALA A 15 1.65 -13.28 -17.30
N PRO A 16 2.35 -12.13 -17.07
CA PRO A 16 3.79 -12.08 -17.24
C PRO A 16 4.48 -13.00 -16.24
N LYS A 17 5.55 -13.65 -16.68
CA LYS A 17 6.37 -14.48 -15.81
C LYS A 17 6.92 -13.66 -14.66
N PRO A 18 7.04 -14.22 -13.43
CA PRO A 18 7.55 -13.46 -12.28
C PRO A 18 8.89 -12.78 -12.55
N ALA A 19 9.81 -13.44 -13.29
CA ALA A 19 11.10 -12.88 -13.63
C ALA A 19 11.01 -11.63 -14.52
N ALA A 20 9.98 -11.54 -15.38
CA ALA A 20 9.76 -10.37 -16.22
C ALA A 20 9.15 -9.20 -15.44
N ARG A 21 8.41 -9.50 -14.39
CA ARG A 21 7.75 -8.51 -13.54
C ARG A 21 8.71 -7.84 -12.57
N TRP A 22 9.73 -8.54 -12.13
CA TRP A 22 10.66 -8.06 -11.10
C TRP A 22 12.06 -7.89 -11.66
N ARG A 23 12.21 -6.85 -12.48
CA ARG A 23 13.48 -6.48 -13.11
C ARG A 23 13.54 -4.98 -13.33
N THR A 24 14.71 -4.47 -13.67
CA THR A 24 14.85 -3.07 -14.08
C THR A 24 13.96 -2.78 -15.29
N GLY A 25 13.31 -1.64 -15.29
CA GLY A 25 12.35 -1.22 -16.32
C GLY A 25 10.94 -1.75 -16.12
N ALA A 26 10.70 -2.62 -15.15
CA ALA A 26 9.36 -3.15 -14.86
C ALA A 26 8.48 -2.10 -14.19
N ALA A 27 7.17 -2.22 -14.40
CA ALA A 27 6.19 -1.33 -13.78
C ALA A 27 5.74 -1.86 -12.43
N LEU A 28 5.52 -0.94 -11.50
CA LEU A 28 4.99 -1.22 -10.16
C LEU A 28 3.84 -0.25 -9.89
N ALA A 29 2.72 -0.76 -9.35
CA ALA A 29 1.58 0.09 -9.03
C ALA A 29 1.85 0.91 -7.76
N TYR A 30 1.58 2.22 -7.83
CA TYR A 30 1.75 3.14 -6.72
C TYR A 30 0.82 4.33 -6.90
N LEU A 31 -0.02 4.61 -5.92
CA LEU A 31 -0.99 5.72 -5.88
C LEU A 31 -1.82 5.87 -7.15
N GLY A 32 -2.25 4.75 -7.71
CA GLY A 32 -3.14 4.73 -8.87
C GLY A 32 -2.45 4.81 -10.23
N GLY A 33 -1.12 4.84 -10.26
CA GLY A 33 -0.36 4.88 -11.51
C GLY A 33 0.84 3.95 -11.49
N PRO A 34 1.48 3.72 -12.64
CA PRO A 34 2.70 2.93 -12.69
C PRO A 34 3.91 3.79 -12.33
N ILE A 35 4.82 3.20 -11.56
CA ILE A 35 6.19 3.68 -11.41
C ILE A 35 7.13 2.63 -11.99
N THR A 36 8.32 3.04 -12.39
CA THR A 36 9.29 2.16 -13.05
C THR A 36 10.38 1.78 -12.06
N LEU A 37 10.70 0.49 -11.99
CA LEU A 37 11.80 -0.01 -11.18
C LEU A 37 13.14 0.23 -11.89
N GLN A 38 14.13 0.69 -11.15
CA GLN A 38 15.50 0.83 -11.64
C GLN A 38 16.47 0.35 -10.57
N LEU A 39 17.34 -0.58 -10.95
CA LEU A 39 18.42 -1.03 -10.07
C LEU A 39 19.55 -0.01 -10.11
N ASP A 40 20.01 0.42 -8.94
CA ASP A 40 21.01 1.47 -8.81
C ASP A 40 21.90 1.18 -7.61
N THR A 41 23.07 0.60 -7.86
CA THR A 41 24.04 0.22 -6.83
C THR A 41 24.61 1.42 -6.06
N ASP A 42 24.58 2.60 -6.64
CA ASP A 42 25.12 3.81 -6.01
C ASP A 42 24.22 4.37 -4.93
N ARG A 43 22.96 3.93 -4.88
CA ARG A 43 22.01 4.35 -3.86
C ARG A 43 22.19 3.54 -2.58
N LYS A 44 22.05 4.19 -1.43
CA LYS A 44 22.10 3.53 -0.13
C LYS A 44 20.72 2.99 0.30
N GLN A 45 19.65 3.61 -0.20
CA GLN A 45 18.28 3.28 0.16
C GLN A 45 17.41 3.31 -1.08
N ALA A 46 16.31 2.55 -1.04
CA ALA A 46 15.26 2.66 -2.04
C ALA A 46 14.64 4.05 -1.98
N ALA A 47 14.52 4.70 -3.11
CA ALA A 47 13.97 6.05 -3.21
C ALA A 47 13.21 6.26 -4.51
N LEU A 48 12.05 6.88 -4.41
CA LEU A 48 11.26 7.28 -5.56
C LEU A 48 11.71 8.68 -6.01
N ASP A 49 12.09 8.78 -7.28
CA ASP A 49 12.48 10.02 -7.91
C ASP A 49 11.57 10.23 -9.14
N GLY A 50 10.61 11.16 -9.02
CA GLY A 50 9.57 11.30 -10.02
C GLY A 50 8.72 10.04 -10.13
N THR A 51 8.83 9.33 -11.25
CA THR A 51 8.11 8.07 -11.50
C THR A 51 9.03 6.86 -11.53
N VAL A 52 10.27 7.02 -11.06
CA VAL A 52 11.28 5.94 -11.07
C VAL A 52 11.63 5.58 -9.63
N LEU A 53 11.41 4.33 -9.28
CA LEU A 53 11.83 3.79 -7.99
C LEU A 53 13.22 3.18 -8.13
N HIS A 54 14.20 3.82 -7.53
CA HIS A 54 15.57 3.35 -7.48
C HIS A 54 15.74 2.36 -6.31
N LEU A 55 16.18 1.14 -6.63
CA LEU A 55 16.46 0.11 -5.64
C LEU A 55 17.98 -0.04 -5.50
N PRO A 56 18.52 -0.09 -4.26
CA PRO A 56 19.97 -0.20 -4.04
C PRO A 56 20.47 -1.62 -4.24
N LEU A 57 20.33 -2.14 -5.45
CA LEU A 57 20.67 -3.51 -5.82
C LEU A 57 21.54 -3.54 -7.06
N PRO A 58 22.50 -4.49 -7.14
CA PRO A 58 23.28 -4.69 -8.35
C PRO A 58 22.44 -5.31 -9.47
N PRO A 59 22.90 -5.21 -10.75
CA PRO A 59 22.11 -5.68 -11.87
C PRO A 59 21.96 -7.20 -11.97
N ASP A 60 22.77 -7.95 -11.25
CA ASP A 60 22.79 -9.41 -11.30
C ASP A 60 21.95 -10.08 -10.19
N VAL A 61 21.17 -9.32 -9.43
CA VAL A 61 20.29 -9.87 -8.39
C VAL A 61 19.15 -10.70 -9.00
N THR A 62 18.60 -11.59 -8.19
CA THR A 62 17.47 -12.41 -8.58
C THR A 62 16.18 -11.59 -8.61
N ALA A 63 15.19 -12.06 -9.37
CA ALA A 63 13.85 -11.48 -9.38
C ALA A 63 13.25 -11.43 -7.98
N ARG A 64 13.48 -12.43 -7.14
CA ARG A 64 13.00 -12.46 -5.76
C ARG A 64 13.59 -11.34 -4.91
N GLN A 65 14.88 -11.05 -5.07
CA GLN A 65 15.52 -9.95 -4.36
C GLN A 65 14.96 -8.59 -4.78
N VAL A 66 14.67 -8.40 -6.08
CA VAL A 66 14.00 -7.20 -6.58
C VAL A 66 12.61 -7.06 -5.98
N GLN A 67 11.83 -8.13 -5.99
CA GLN A 67 10.49 -8.16 -5.40
C GLN A 67 10.53 -7.78 -3.92
N ASP A 68 11.39 -8.42 -3.15
CA ASP A 68 11.51 -8.18 -1.70
C ASP A 68 11.85 -6.71 -1.40
N ALA A 69 12.78 -6.13 -2.16
CA ALA A 69 13.17 -4.73 -1.99
C ALA A 69 12.05 -3.77 -2.38
N ALA A 70 11.38 -4.02 -3.50
CA ALA A 70 10.28 -3.18 -3.97
C ALA A 70 9.09 -3.23 -3.01
N GLU A 71 8.70 -4.41 -2.56
CA GLU A 71 7.59 -4.57 -1.61
C GLU A 71 7.93 -3.99 -0.24
N ALA A 72 9.18 -4.11 0.22
CA ALA A 72 9.60 -3.48 1.46
C ALA A 72 9.47 -1.95 1.38
N TRP A 73 9.82 -1.36 0.25
CA TRP A 73 9.61 0.07 0.03
C TRP A 73 8.12 0.43 0.01
N GLN A 74 7.31 -0.34 -0.71
CA GLN A 74 5.85 -0.11 -0.76
C GLN A 74 5.22 -0.18 0.63
N ARG A 75 5.62 -1.13 1.46
CA ARG A 75 5.11 -1.24 2.83
C ARG A 75 5.47 -0.04 3.69
N ARG A 76 6.70 0.46 3.57
CA ARG A 76 7.11 1.70 4.27
C ARG A 76 6.29 2.89 3.80
N GLU A 77 6.10 3.03 2.49
CA GLU A 77 5.27 4.09 1.91
C GLU A 77 3.80 3.96 2.35
N ALA A 78 3.26 2.75 2.37
CA ALA A 78 1.91 2.51 2.88
C ALA A 78 1.78 3.01 4.32
N GLY A 79 2.71 2.64 5.19
CA GLY A 79 2.71 3.13 6.57
C GLY A 79 2.74 4.65 6.66
N ARG A 80 3.60 5.28 5.90
CA ARG A 80 3.74 6.74 5.87
C ARG A 80 2.49 7.44 5.35
N VAL A 81 2.02 7.03 4.17
CA VAL A 81 0.90 7.69 3.49
C VAL A 81 -0.40 7.45 4.23
N LEU A 82 -0.69 6.22 4.63
CA LEU A 82 -1.94 5.89 5.31
C LEU A 82 -2.04 6.59 6.67
N LYS A 83 -0.95 6.66 7.42
CA LYS A 83 -0.92 7.42 8.68
C LYS A 83 -1.14 8.92 8.46
N ALA A 84 -0.51 9.49 7.44
CA ALA A 84 -0.66 10.91 7.14
C ALA A 84 -2.10 11.25 6.73
N VAL A 85 -2.73 10.42 5.90
CA VAL A 85 -4.12 10.61 5.49
C VAL A 85 -5.06 10.43 6.69
N ALA A 86 -4.87 9.39 7.48
CA ALA A 86 -5.71 9.16 8.67
C ALA A 86 -5.58 10.31 9.68
N ALA A 87 -4.38 10.83 9.90
CA ALA A 87 -4.16 11.98 10.77
C ALA A 87 -4.90 13.22 10.29
N ARG A 88 -4.84 13.49 8.98
CA ARG A 88 -5.56 14.61 8.37
C ARG A 88 -7.08 14.46 8.50
N LEU A 89 -7.61 13.27 8.22
CA LEU A 89 -9.04 12.99 8.29
C LEU A 89 -9.58 13.07 9.72
N THR A 90 -8.86 12.55 10.70
CA THR A 90 -9.28 12.60 12.10
C THR A 90 -9.18 14.01 12.67
N ALA A 91 -8.14 14.77 12.30
CA ALA A 91 -8.02 16.17 12.70
C ALA A 91 -9.18 17.01 12.19
N ALA A 92 -9.64 16.77 10.94
CA ALA A 92 -10.74 17.51 10.33
C ALA A 92 -12.07 17.32 11.07
N ILE A 93 -12.28 16.18 11.73
CA ILE A 93 -13.50 15.89 12.49
C ILE A 93 -13.31 15.99 13.99
N GLY A 94 -12.14 16.47 14.45
CA GLY A 94 -11.85 16.67 15.86
C GLY A 94 -11.70 15.38 16.67
N GLN A 95 -11.32 14.27 16.01
CA GLN A 95 -11.05 12.98 16.68
C GLN A 95 -9.56 12.77 16.87
N SER A 96 -9.22 11.94 17.85
CA SER A 96 -7.84 11.50 18.06
C SER A 96 -7.42 10.54 16.95
N MET A 97 -6.14 10.60 16.58
CA MET A 97 -5.56 9.67 15.62
C MET A 97 -5.59 8.25 16.19
N PRO A 98 -6.25 7.29 15.54
CA PRO A 98 -6.21 5.90 15.98
C PRO A 98 -4.85 5.27 15.71
N ALA A 99 -4.55 4.19 16.40
CA ALA A 99 -3.41 3.36 16.06
C ALA A 99 -3.65 2.73 14.69
N LEU A 100 -2.63 2.72 13.84
CA LEU A 100 -2.71 2.16 12.49
C LEU A 100 -1.61 1.12 12.32
N THR A 101 -2.00 -0.08 11.94
CA THR A 101 -1.09 -1.17 11.65
C THR A 101 -1.29 -1.67 10.22
N LEU A 102 -0.26 -2.26 9.65
CA LEU A 102 -0.36 -2.85 8.31
C LEU A 102 -0.67 -4.33 8.41
N SER A 103 -1.58 -4.78 7.56
CA SER A 103 -1.93 -6.19 7.41
C SER A 103 -1.32 -6.74 6.13
N PHE A 104 -0.87 -7.98 6.19
CA PHE A 104 -0.33 -8.72 5.06
C PHE A 104 -1.30 -9.77 4.52
N ALA A 105 -2.47 -9.89 5.14
CA ALA A 105 -3.47 -10.87 4.76
C ALA A 105 -4.19 -10.45 3.47
N ALA A 106 -4.18 -11.32 2.47
CA ALA A 106 -4.73 -11.02 1.15
C ALA A 106 -6.25 -11.03 1.09
N ARG A 107 -6.97 -11.40 2.16
CA ARG A 107 -8.38 -11.78 2.07
C ARG A 107 -9.37 -10.90 2.82
N SER A 108 -8.95 -9.84 3.50
CA SER A 108 -9.81 -9.19 4.48
C SER A 108 -10.22 -7.77 4.11
N GLY A 109 -10.36 -7.47 2.83
CA GLY A 109 -10.66 -6.11 2.39
C GLY A 109 -9.51 -5.15 2.69
N TRP A 110 -9.78 -3.87 2.54
CA TRP A 110 -8.73 -2.86 2.68
C TRP A 110 -8.41 -2.52 4.13
N ILE A 111 -9.42 -2.40 4.98
CA ILE A 111 -9.23 -1.99 6.37
C ILE A 111 -10.15 -2.80 7.27
N GLN A 112 -9.61 -3.29 8.38
CA GLN A 112 -10.38 -3.86 9.49
C GLN A 112 -10.30 -2.91 10.67
N VAL A 113 -11.45 -2.64 11.27
CA VAL A 113 -11.54 -1.83 12.49
C VAL A 113 -11.61 -2.78 13.68
N GLU A 114 -10.62 -2.70 14.57
CA GLU A 114 -10.56 -3.50 15.79
C GLU A 114 -10.41 -2.53 16.96
N ALA A 115 -11.48 -2.33 17.74
CA ALA A 115 -11.51 -1.37 18.85
C ALA A 115 -11.01 0.01 18.38
N ASP A 116 -9.85 0.45 18.81
CA ASP A 116 -9.24 1.74 18.45
C ASP A 116 -8.10 1.61 17.44
N VAL A 117 -7.98 0.45 16.78
CA VAL A 117 -6.90 0.16 15.83
C VAL A 117 -7.47 -0.01 14.42
N LEU A 118 -6.87 0.68 13.47
CA LEU A 118 -7.11 0.46 12.04
C LEU A 118 -6.05 -0.50 11.51
N ARG A 119 -6.47 -1.67 11.07
CA ARG A 119 -5.59 -2.64 10.40
C ARG A 119 -5.77 -2.50 8.90
N CYS A 120 -4.79 -1.89 8.24
CA CYS A 120 -4.85 -1.57 6.82
C CYS A 120 -4.05 -2.56 6.00
N ASN A 121 -4.62 -3.03 4.90
CA ASN A 121 -3.88 -3.82 3.93
C ASN A 121 -2.87 -2.91 3.23
N TRP A 122 -1.58 -3.29 3.25
CA TRP A 122 -0.53 -2.45 2.67
C TRP A 122 -0.69 -2.24 1.16
N HIS A 123 -1.35 -3.17 0.45
CA HIS A 123 -1.65 -3.03 -0.98
C HIS A 123 -2.56 -1.84 -1.30
N LEU A 124 -3.18 -1.24 -0.28
CA LEU A 124 -3.97 -0.02 -0.46
C LEU A 124 -3.14 1.12 -1.06
N ILE A 125 -1.81 1.10 -0.87
CA ILE A 125 -0.89 2.09 -1.46
C ILE A 125 -0.88 2.07 -3.00
N GLU A 126 -1.31 0.98 -3.60
CA GLU A 126 -1.41 0.85 -5.06
C GLU A 126 -2.60 1.64 -5.62
N GLN A 127 -3.58 1.96 -4.80
CA GLN A 127 -4.81 2.63 -5.21
C GLN A 127 -4.62 4.15 -5.34
N PRO A 128 -5.45 4.82 -6.16
CA PRO A 128 -5.46 6.28 -6.22
C PRO A 128 -5.71 6.90 -4.85
N MET A 129 -5.17 8.10 -4.62
CA MET A 129 -5.33 8.82 -3.35
C MET A 129 -6.80 9.02 -3.00
N SER A 130 -7.67 9.26 -3.98
CA SER A 130 -9.12 9.41 -3.76
C SER A 130 -9.74 8.16 -3.14
N ILE A 131 -9.31 6.97 -3.58
CA ILE A 131 -9.79 5.70 -3.03
C ILE A 131 -9.23 5.49 -1.62
N ILE A 132 -7.97 5.79 -1.40
CA ILE A 132 -7.35 5.72 -0.07
C ILE A 132 -8.11 6.60 0.92
N GLU A 133 -8.41 7.83 0.55
CA GLU A 133 -9.17 8.76 1.37
C GLU A 133 -10.58 8.26 1.68
N GLN A 134 -11.29 7.74 0.68
CA GLN A 134 -12.63 7.17 0.85
C GLN A 134 -12.63 5.98 1.82
N VAL A 135 -11.72 5.06 1.61
CA VAL A 135 -11.63 3.84 2.41
C VAL A 135 -11.29 4.17 3.86
N LEU A 136 -10.33 5.07 4.08
CA LEU A 136 -9.94 5.51 5.42
C LEU A 136 -11.04 6.31 6.11
N ALA A 137 -11.69 7.22 5.39
CA ALA A 137 -12.80 8.00 5.95
C ALA A 137 -13.94 7.11 6.40
N HIS A 138 -14.29 6.09 5.60
CA HIS A 138 -15.32 5.13 5.94
C HIS A 138 -14.96 4.32 7.18
N ALA A 139 -13.73 3.86 7.26
CA ALA A 139 -13.24 3.09 8.42
C ALA A 139 -13.21 3.94 9.69
N ILE A 140 -12.75 5.18 9.61
CA ILE A 140 -12.72 6.11 10.74
C ILE A 140 -14.13 6.40 11.24
N ALA A 141 -15.10 6.59 10.34
CA ALA A 141 -16.50 6.81 10.70
C ALA A 141 -17.12 5.59 11.40
N ALA A 142 -16.64 4.38 11.09
CA ALA A 142 -17.11 3.15 11.73
C ALA A 142 -16.47 2.86 13.08
N MET A 143 -15.44 3.61 13.47
CA MET A 143 -14.78 3.40 14.76
C MET A 143 -15.68 3.85 15.92
N PRO A 144 -15.62 3.13 17.06
CA PRO A 144 -16.36 3.55 18.25
C PRO A 144 -15.83 4.90 18.77
N GLN A 145 -16.75 5.82 19.08
CA GLN A 145 -16.41 7.17 19.58
C GLN A 145 -16.25 7.21 21.09
N SER A 146 -15.70 6.18 21.69
CA SER A 146 -15.65 5.99 23.12
C SER A 146 -14.83 7.05 23.88
N ASN A 147 -13.87 7.66 23.21
CA ASN A 147 -12.89 8.52 23.89
C ASN A 147 -13.41 9.89 24.31
N ARG A 148 -14.47 10.38 23.67
CA ARG A 148 -15.01 11.72 24.02
C ARG A 148 -15.85 11.72 25.29
N ASN A 149 -16.54 10.61 25.55
CA ASN A 149 -17.35 10.49 26.74
C ASN A 149 -16.53 10.17 27.99
N ASP A 150 -15.49 9.37 27.84
CA ASP A 150 -14.62 9.01 28.95
C ASP A 150 -13.82 10.22 29.47
N ASP A 151 -13.35 11.08 28.58
CA ASP A 151 -12.67 12.32 28.96
C ASP A 151 -13.60 13.31 29.68
N LEU A 152 -14.87 13.36 29.27
CA LEU A 152 -15.86 14.19 29.91
C LEU A 152 -16.16 13.71 31.34
N PHE A 153 -16.28 12.39 31.54
CA PHE A 153 -16.48 11.82 32.88
C PHE A 153 -15.23 11.91 33.75
N ALA A 154 -14.06 11.80 33.18
CA ALA A 154 -12.80 11.97 33.89
C ALA A 154 -12.60 13.42 34.40
N ALA A 155 -13.12 14.40 33.67
CA ALA A 155 -13.06 15.80 34.06
C ALA A 155 -14.00 16.16 35.23
N PHE A 156 -15.03 15.32 35.49
CA PHE A 156 -15.99 15.55 36.57
C PHE A 156 -15.79 14.63 37.79
N ALA A 157 -14.83 13.74 37.67
CA ALA A 157 -14.43 12.88 38.78
C ALA A 157 -13.28 13.52 39.55
#